data_3562d3b50f38f7bbd43d857275f90aae
#
_entry.id   3562d3b50f38f7bbd43d857275f90aae
#
_cell.length_a   1.000
_cell.length_b   1.000
_cell.length_c   1.000
_cell.angle_alpha   90.00
_cell.angle_beta   90.00
_cell.angle_gamma   90.00
#
_symmetry.space_group_name_H-M   'P 1'
#
loop_
_entity.id
_entity.type
_entity.pdbx_description
1 polymer ?
#
loop_
_entity_poly.entity_id
_entity_poly.type
_entity_poly.pdbx_seq_one_letter_code
_entity_poly.pdbx_strand_id
1 'polypeptide(L)'
;MSALRVGVIGTGMMGEVHARLLSERIGSARVVAVSDPDAGRRRAVSEAVGADEFDDPMGLISAPGVDAVVIASPDDSHAGFAVAAVRAGKPCLCEKPLATTVADARSVVDAEVAHGGRLIQVGFMREFDEGHASLAALRLSGALGEVVAVRSTHVNPAPWAPGVSADRVITQSMIHDIHSARFLSGAEVEAVSASAVPFAAGSPGVDAGAVRFVAARLDLAGGAVALLDVNVSSAYGYRVVAEVIGSEGTARTSEGSAVDMWSSGARVAKVSANWPEHFSAAYLTELTAWVAAASEGGATGPSAWDGLMANVVAEALVGAVSRGERVEIPRAERPPLYER
;
A
#
# COMPACT_ATOMS: atom_id res chain seq x y z
N MET A 1 -12.25 14.12 24.44
CA MET A 1 -11.43 12.89 24.50
C MET A 1 -9.98 13.33 24.48
N SER A 2 -9.07 12.65 25.15
CA SER A 2 -7.63 12.90 25.05
C SER A 2 -7.14 12.49 23.67
N ALA A 3 -6.10 13.16 23.14
CA ALA A 3 -5.49 12.76 21.86
C ALA A 3 -4.91 11.36 21.96
N LEU A 4 -5.03 10.55 20.89
CA LEU A 4 -4.45 9.22 20.75
C LEU A 4 -2.92 9.31 20.81
N ARG A 5 -2.27 8.56 21.70
CA ARG A 5 -0.82 8.56 21.87
C ARG A 5 -0.21 7.51 20.96
N VAL A 6 0.48 7.96 19.92
CA VAL A 6 1.00 7.11 18.86
C VAL A 6 2.51 6.92 18.99
N GLY A 7 2.98 5.68 18.90
CA GLY A 7 4.37 5.33 18.70
C GLY A 7 4.67 5.08 17.21
N VAL A 8 5.82 5.53 16.72
CA VAL A 8 6.26 5.30 15.33
C VAL A 8 7.53 4.46 15.33
N ILE A 9 7.49 3.31 14.65
CA ILE A 9 8.60 2.39 14.48
C ILE A 9 9.12 2.49 13.06
N GLY A 10 10.38 2.87 12.90
CA GLY A 10 10.99 3.27 11.64
C GLY A 10 10.80 4.76 11.40
N THR A 11 11.90 5.52 11.35
CA THR A 11 11.93 6.97 11.10
C THR A 11 12.59 7.29 9.76
N GLY A 12 12.52 6.34 8.81
CA GLY A 12 12.85 6.54 7.41
C GLY A 12 11.83 7.49 6.73
N MET A 13 11.88 7.55 5.39
CA MET A 13 11.04 8.47 4.61
C MET A 13 9.54 8.37 4.98
N MET A 14 8.96 7.15 5.04
CA MET A 14 7.54 7.00 5.37
C MET A 14 7.24 7.27 6.84
N GLY A 15 8.07 6.77 7.75
CA GLY A 15 7.86 7.03 9.17
C GLY A 15 7.94 8.50 9.53
N GLU A 16 8.85 9.27 8.91
CA GLU A 16 8.90 10.72 9.07
C GLU A 16 7.62 11.39 8.51
N VAL A 17 7.15 10.98 7.33
CA VAL A 17 5.91 11.50 6.75
C VAL A 17 4.73 11.25 7.67
N HIS A 18 4.57 10.02 8.17
CA HIS A 18 3.49 9.68 9.10
C HIS A 18 3.59 10.45 10.42
N ALA A 19 4.79 10.54 11.01
CA ALA A 19 4.99 11.27 12.26
C ALA A 19 4.61 12.75 12.13
N ARG A 20 5.02 13.40 11.03
CA ARG A 20 4.66 14.79 10.75
C ARG A 20 3.16 14.98 10.52
N LEU A 21 2.53 14.14 9.68
CA LEU A 21 1.09 14.24 9.42
C LEU A 21 0.26 14.05 10.70
N LEU A 22 0.62 13.07 11.54
CA LEU A 22 -0.04 12.82 12.83
C LEU A 22 0.10 14.01 13.78
N SER A 23 1.28 14.65 13.84
CA SER A 23 1.55 15.73 14.79
C SER A 23 1.06 17.10 14.31
N GLU A 24 1.12 17.37 13.00
CA GLU A 24 0.87 18.70 12.44
C GLU A 24 -0.55 18.85 11.86
N ARG A 25 -1.18 17.74 11.44
CA ARG A 25 -2.43 17.79 10.66
C ARG A 25 -3.61 17.08 11.33
N ILE A 26 -3.38 16.23 12.33
CA ILE A 26 -4.43 15.42 12.97
C ILE A 26 -4.48 15.74 14.46
N GLY A 27 -5.31 16.73 14.83
CA GLY A 27 -5.40 17.23 16.21
C GLY A 27 -5.91 16.21 17.25
N SER A 28 -6.48 15.08 16.81
CA SER A 28 -6.91 13.97 17.66
C SER A 28 -5.84 12.93 17.95
N ALA A 29 -4.62 13.11 17.41
CA ALA A 29 -3.47 12.24 17.65
C ALA A 29 -2.26 13.05 18.12
N ARG A 30 -1.32 12.37 18.76
CA ARG A 30 -0.02 12.92 19.10
C ARG A 30 1.02 11.80 19.02
N VAL A 31 2.12 12.02 18.31
CA VAL A 31 3.28 11.13 18.36
C VAL A 31 3.98 11.35 19.69
N VAL A 32 4.10 10.29 20.49
CA VAL A 32 4.69 10.33 21.84
C VAL A 32 6.00 9.54 21.93
N ALA A 33 6.26 8.65 20.97
CA ALA A 33 7.44 7.79 20.98
C ALA A 33 7.88 7.49 19.54
N VAL A 34 9.19 7.42 19.32
CA VAL A 34 9.77 7.01 18.03
C VAL A 34 10.89 6.00 18.27
N SER A 35 11.04 5.04 17.36
CA SER A 35 12.13 4.06 17.39
C SER A 35 12.71 3.84 15.99
N ASP A 36 14.04 3.86 15.88
CA ASP A 36 14.80 3.52 14.67
C ASP A 36 16.22 3.11 15.11
N PRO A 37 16.83 2.09 14.48
CA PRO A 37 18.20 1.72 14.77
C PRO A 37 19.22 2.82 14.41
N ASP A 38 18.90 3.70 13.46
CA ASP A 38 19.69 4.90 13.14
C ASP A 38 19.38 6.02 14.15
N ALA A 39 20.27 6.22 15.09
CA ALA A 39 20.12 7.24 16.13
C ALA A 39 20.00 8.68 15.57
N GLY A 40 20.59 8.96 14.41
CA GLY A 40 20.52 10.29 13.79
C GLY A 40 19.11 10.57 13.24
N ARG A 41 18.54 9.62 12.49
CA ARG A 41 17.16 9.71 11.99
C ARG A 41 16.15 9.73 13.12
N ARG A 42 16.32 8.84 14.10
CA ARG A 42 15.45 8.76 15.28
C ARG A 42 15.39 10.10 16.00
N ARG A 43 16.56 10.71 16.31
CA ARG A 43 16.63 12.01 16.97
C ARG A 43 16.01 13.14 16.15
N ALA A 44 16.28 13.18 14.84
CA ALA A 44 15.72 14.22 13.98
C ALA A 44 14.19 14.22 13.98
N VAL A 45 13.57 13.03 13.92
CA VAL A 45 12.11 12.90 13.99
C VAL A 45 11.59 13.19 15.40
N SER A 46 12.26 12.67 16.46
CA SER A 46 11.92 12.93 17.86
C SER A 46 11.86 14.43 18.15
N GLU A 47 12.90 15.19 17.77
CA GLU A 47 12.96 16.65 17.95
C GLU A 47 11.87 17.38 17.14
N ALA A 48 11.58 16.91 15.91
CA ALA A 48 10.59 17.54 15.04
C ALA A 48 9.16 17.44 15.57
N VAL A 49 8.81 16.32 16.24
CA VAL A 49 7.44 16.06 16.72
C VAL A 49 7.30 16.12 18.25
N GLY A 50 8.39 16.29 18.98
CA GLY A 50 8.41 16.35 20.45
C GLY A 50 8.11 15.00 21.11
N ALA A 51 8.65 13.90 20.57
CA ALA A 51 8.42 12.53 21.03
C ALA A 51 9.65 11.97 21.78
N ASP A 52 9.45 10.99 22.67
CA ASP A 52 10.51 10.27 23.34
C ASP A 52 11.21 9.30 22.39
N GLU A 53 12.52 9.11 22.53
CA GLU A 53 13.31 8.15 21.78
C GLU A 53 13.32 6.78 22.47
N PHE A 54 13.10 5.71 21.68
CA PHE A 54 13.21 4.31 22.11
C PHE A 54 14.27 3.60 21.27
N ASP A 55 15.27 2.99 21.92
CA ASP A 55 16.25 2.15 21.23
C ASP A 55 15.67 0.79 20.82
N ASP A 56 14.70 0.29 21.60
CA ASP A 56 14.02 -0.99 21.38
C ASP A 56 12.57 -0.78 20.91
N PRO A 57 12.22 -1.17 19.67
CA PRO A 57 10.85 -1.10 19.17
C PRO A 57 9.86 -1.96 19.97
N MET A 58 10.30 -3.08 20.57
CA MET A 58 9.45 -3.91 21.43
C MET A 58 9.12 -3.20 22.74
N GLY A 59 10.08 -2.46 23.28
CA GLY A 59 9.88 -1.59 24.45
C GLY A 59 8.87 -0.47 24.14
N LEU A 60 8.94 0.14 22.94
CA LEU A 60 7.97 1.12 22.49
C LEU A 60 6.55 0.51 22.38
N ILE A 61 6.40 -0.66 21.75
CA ILE A 61 5.11 -1.36 21.63
C ILE A 61 4.51 -1.65 23.01
N SER A 62 5.35 -2.03 23.98
CA SER A 62 4.91 -2.41 25.34
C SER A 62 4.67 -1.21 26.25
N ALA A 63 5.13 -0.01 25.88
CA ALA A 63 5.09 1.17 26.74
C ALA A 63 3.64 1.56 27.09
N PRO A 64 3.30 1.76 28.37
CA PRO A 64 1.94 2.14 28.79
C PRO A 64 1.55 3.57 28.33
N GLY A 65 2.55 4.36 27.93
CA GLY A 65 2.37 5.70 27.37
C GLY A 65 1.97 5.71 25.88
N VAL A 66 1.94 4.56 25.21
CA VAL A 66 1.60 4.41 23.79
C VAL A 66 0.28 3.67 23.66
N ASP A 67 -0.71 4.24 22.98
CA ASP A 67 -2.02 3.66 22.75
C ASP A 67 -2.10 2.85 21.45
N ALA A 68 -1.41 3.32 20.40
CA ALA A 68 -1.42 2.72 19.08
C ALA A 68 -0.04 2.90 18.41
N VAL A 69 0.27 2.09 17.39
CA VAL A 69 1.58 2.12 16.72
C VAL A 69 1.47 2.26 15.21
N VAL A 70 2.41 2.99 14.61
CA VAL A 70 2.66 3.00 13.17
C VAL A 70 3.97 2.26 12.91
N ILE A 71 3.95 1.26 12.03
CA ILE A 71 5.11 0.49 11.62
C ILE A 71 5.48 0.91 10.21
N ALA A 72 6.62 1.58 10.07
CA ALA A 72 7.21 2.05 8.82
C ALA A 72 8.71 1.71 8.77
N SER A 73 9.08 0.62 9.39
CA SER A 73 10.43 0.03 9.45
C SER A 73 10.75 -0.73 8.14
N PRO A 74 11.91 -1.38 7.99
CA PRO A 74 12.15 -2.29 6.87
C PRO A 74 11.14 -3.44 6.79
N ASP A 75 10.76 -3.80 5.56
CA ASP A 75 9.67 -4.76 5.25
C ASP A 75 9.76 -6.09 6.00
N ASP A 76 10.97 -6.59 6.22
CA ASP A 76 11.24 -7.87 6.90
C ASP A 76 10.89 -7.85 8.41
N SER A 77 10.74 -6.69 8.97
CA SER A 77 10.37 -6.51 10.39
C SER A 77 8.87 -6.30 10.60
N HIS A 78 8.10 -5.99 9.57
CA HIS A 78 6.68 -5.61 9.65
C HIS A 78 5.85 -6.65 10.38
N ALA A 79 5.88 -7.92 9.96
CA ALA A 79 5.08 -8.98 10.54
C ALA A 79 5.39 -9.19 12.03
N GLY A 80 6.67 -9.17 12.41
CA GLY A 80 7.08 -9.34 13.81
C GLY A 80 6.51 -8.25 14.72
N PHE A 81 6.61 -6.99 14.30
CA PHE A 81 6.07 -5.87 15.08
C PHE A 81 4.54 -5.82 15.04
N ALA A 82 3.91 -6.15 13.91
CA ALA A 82 2.46 -6.24 13.82
C ALA A 82 1.89 -7.30 14.77
N VAL A 83 2.47 -8.50 14.81
CA VAL A 83 2.10 -9.56 15.78
C VAL A 83 2.30 -9.09 17.23
N ALA A 84 3.40 -8.38 17.51
CA ALA A 84 3.64 -7.84 18.85
C ALA A 84 2.60 -6.79 19.25
N ALA A 85 2.21 -5.90 18.32
CA ALA A 85 1.16 -4.90 18.54
C ALA A 85 -0.19 -5.58 18.84
N VAL A 86 -0.58 -6.60 18.06
CA VAL A 86 -1.80 -7.38 18.29
C VAL A 86 -1.78 -8.05 19.68
N ARG A 87 -0.67 -8.67 20.06
CA ARG A 87 -0.51 -9.29 21.39
C ARG A 87 -0.58 -8.28 22.53
N ALA A 88 -0.15 -7.05 22.27
CA ALA A 88 -0.27 -5.95 23.24
C ALA A 88 -1.67 -5.30 23.25
N GLY A 89 -2.60 -5.76 22.37
CA GLY A 89 -3.93 -5.19 22.23
C GLY A 89 -3.94 -3.76 21.65
N LYS A 90 -2.90 -3.38 20.88
CA LYS A 90 -2.74 -2.02 20.35
C LYS A 90 -3.09 -1.96 18.86
N PRO A 91 -3.98 -1.06 18.46
CA PRO A 91 -4.20 -0.75 17.05
C PRO A 91 -2.90 -0.38 16.35
N CYS A 92 -2.74 -0.88 15.13
CA CYS A 92 -1.51 -0.71 14.36
C CYS A 92 -1.82 -0.36 12.91
N LEU A 93 -1.20 0.71 12.40
CA LEU A 93 -1.04 0.93 10.97
C LEU A 93 0.33 0.36 10.57
N CYS A 94 0.32 -0.67 9.72
CA CYS A 94 1.53 -1.31 9.21
C CYS A 94 1.71 -0.95 7.74
N GLU A 95 2.84 -0.36 7.38
CA GLU A 95 3.17 -0.09 5.98
C GLU A 95 3.21 -1.38 5.16
N LYS A 96 2.99 -1.22 3.87
CA LYS A 96 3.07 -2.32 2.90
C LYS A 96 4.54 -2.61 2.52
N PRO A 97 4.87 -3.86 2.15
CA PRO A 97 4.03 -5.06 2.24
C PRO A 97 3.81 -5.46 3.70
N LEU A 98 2.72 -6.16 4.01
CA LEU A 98 2.46 -6.64 5.37
C LEU A 98 3.60 -7.52 5.90
N ALA A 99 4.25 -8.26 5.01
CA ALA A 99 5.42 -9.09 5.28
C ALA A 99 6.21 -9.33 4.00
N THR A 100 7.41 -9.88 4.12
CA THR A 100 8.22 -10.32 2.97
C THR A 100 7.89 -11.73 2.49
N THR A 101 7.20 -12.53 3.31
CA THR A 101 6.74 -13.89 2.95
C THR A 101 5.26 -14.08 3.24
N VAL A 102 4.63 -14.99 2.50
CA VAL A 102 3.23 -15.39 2.74
C VAL A 102 3.04 -16.00 4.13
N ALA A 103 4.03 -16.76 4.61
CA ALA A 103 3.98 -17.38 5.94
C ALA A 103 3.96 -16.34 7.08
N ASP A 104 4.79 -15.30 6.97
CA ASP A 104 4.83 -14.22 7.95
C ASP A 104 3.56 -13.36 7.90
N ALA A 105 3.05 -13.06 6.69
CA ALA A 105 1.76 -12.36 6.54
C ALA A 105 0.61 -13.16 7.17
N ARG A 106 0.61 -14.49 7.02
CA ARG A 106 -0.38 -15.37 7.67
C ARG A 106 -0.29 -15.32 9.18
N SER A 107 0.92 -15.25 9.74
CA SER A 107 1.10 -15.16 11.20
C SER A 107 0.44 -13.91 11.81
N VAL A 108 0.37 -12.81 11.04
CA VAL A 108 -0.33 -11.58 11.47
C VAL A 108 -1.85 -11.81 11.47
N VAL A 109 -2.38 -12.42 10.40
CA VAL A 109 -3.81 -12.78 10.32
C VAL A 109 -4.20 -13.72 11.45
N ASP A 110 -3.40 -14.75 11.70
CA ASP A 110 -3.68 -15.72 12.75
C ASP A 110 -3.65 -15.07 14.15
N ALA A 111 -2.75 -14.10 14.37
CA ALA A 111 -2.69 -13.34 15.61
C ALA A 111 -3.96 -12.49 15.83
N GLU A 112 -4.47 -11.80 14.78
CA GLU A 112 -5.72 -11.03 14.90
C GLU A 112 -6.95 -11.94 15.11
N VAL A 113 -7.00 -13.09 14.42
CA VAL A 113 -8.07 -14.08 14.63
C VAL A 113 -8.05 -14.60 16.07
N ALA A 114 -6.88 -14.91 16.59
CA ALA A 114 -6.73 -15.36 17.98
C ALA A 114 -7.07 -14.24 19.00
N HIS A 115 -6.81 -12.97 18.66
CA HIS A 115 -7.19 -11.82 19.47
C HIS A 115 -8.71 -11.58 19.47
N GLY A 116 -9.40 -11.92 18.38
CA GLY A 116 -10.85 -11.77 18.21
C GLY A 116 -11.31 -10.37 17.82
N GLY A 117 -10.42 -9.50 17.36
CA GLY A 117 -10.72 -8.14 16.91
C GLY A 117 -9.71 -7.63 15.90
N ARG A 118 -10.16 -6.77 14.97
CA ARG A 118 -9.28 -6.13 13.99
C ARG A 118 -8.49 -5.01 14.65
N LEU A 119 -7.17 -5.15 14.65
CA LEU A 119 -6.22 -4.15 15.16
C LEU A 119 -5.29 -3.63 14.07
N ILE A 120 -5.14 -4.37 12.96
CA ILE A 120 -4.21 -4.03 11.89
C ILE A 120 -4.94 -3.33 10.73
N GLN A 121 -4.42 -2.17 10.35
CA GLN A 121 -4.65 -1.53 9.06
C GLN A 121 -3.34 -1.60 8.26
N VAL A 122 -3.41 -2.09 7.02
CA VAL A 122 -2.22 -2.10 6.13
C VAL A 122 -2.17 -0.82 5.32
N GLY A 123 -1.00 -0.24 5.14
CA GLY A 123 -0.74 1.04 4.46
C GLY A 123 -0.99 0.99 2.94
N PHE A 124 -2.20 0.63 2.54
CA PHE A 124 -2.65 0.73 1.15
C PHE A 124 -3.45 2.02 0.96
N MET A 125 -2.75 3.14 0.93
CA MET A 125 -3.32 4.49 0.86
C MET A 125 -4.29 4.70 -0.29
N ARG A 126 -4.28 3.86 -1.34
CA ARG A 126 -5.17 4.03 -2.49
C ARG A 126 -6.66 3.81 -2.16
N GLU A 127 -7.03 3.06 -1.12
CA GLU A 127 -8.42 3.00 -0.64
C GLU A 127 -8.93 4.37 -0.17
N PHE A 128 -8.01 5.24 0.26
CA PHE A 128 -8.29 6.57 0.78
C PHE A 128 -8.05 7.69 -0.25
N ASP A 129 -7.61 7.33 -1.45
CA ASP A 129 -7.51 8.23 -2.59
C ASP A 129 -8.90 8.52 -3.17
N GLU A 130 -9.24 9.79 -3.37
CA GLU A 130 -10.56 10.23 -3.82
C GLU A 130 -11.00 9.52 -5.12
N GLY A 131 -10.07 9.36 -6.07
CA GLY A 131 -10.36 8.69 -7.34
C GLY A 131 -10.70 7.21 -7.15
N HIS A 132 -9.88 6.46 -6.42
CA HIS A 132 -10.11 5.05 -6.15
C HIS A 132 -11.36 4.82 -5.28
N ALA A 133 -11.56 5.63 -4.24
CA ALA A 133 -12.75 5.57 -3.40
C ALA A 133 -14.04 5.83 -4.20
N SER A 134 -14.00 6.79 -5.13
CA SER A 134 -15.13 7.09 -6.02
C SER A 134 -15.44 5.92 -6.97
N LEU A 135 -14.42 5.27 -7.54
CA LEU A 135 -14.62 4.06 -8.35
C LEU A 135 -15.26 2.92 -7.55
N ALA A 136 -14.79 2.69 -6.33
CA ALA A 136 -15.38 1.69 -5.45
C ALA A 136 -16.84 2.01 -5.08
N ALA A 137 -17.16 3.27 -4.83
CA ALA A 137 -18.52 3.73 -4.57
C ALA A 137 -19.45 3.52 -5.78
N LEU A 138 -19.00 3.80 -7.00
CA LEU A 138 -19.75 3.52 -8.23
C LEU A 138 -20.03 2.03 -8.41
N ARG A 139 -19.06 1.16 -8.13
CA ARG A 139 -19.27 -0.30 -8.13
C ARG A 139 -20.30 -0.71 -7.08
N LEU A 140 -20.13 -0.25 -5.85
CA LEU A 140 -21.03 -0.61 -4.75
C LEU A 140 -22.48 -0.14 -4.95
N SER A 141 -22.68 1.00 -5.62
CA SER A 141 -24.01 1.51 -5.96
C SER A 141 -24.69 0.73 -7.10
N GLY A 142 -23.98 -0.17 -7.78
CA GLY A 142 -24.47 -0.87 -8.97
C GLY A 142 -24.49 -0.03 -10.25
N ALA A 143 -24.01 1.22 -10.23
CA ALA A 143 -24.03 2.12 -11.37
C ALA A 143 -23.21 1.64 -12.59
N LEU A 144 -22.26 0.74 -12.36
CA LEU A 144 -21.44 0.14 -13.43
C LEU A 144 -21.97 -1.23 -13.90
N GLY A 145 -23.01 -1.77 -13.26
CA GLY A 145 -23.45 -3.14 -13.48
C GLY A 145 -22.45 -4.16 -12.94
N GLU A 146 -22.39 -5.35 -13.56
CA GLU A 146 -21.42 -6.39 -13.22
C GLU A 146 -20.01 -5.96 -13.66
N VAL A 147 -19.01 -6.13 -12.78
CA VAL A 147 -17.62 -5.81 -13.13
C VAL A 147 -17.08 -6.85 -14.12
N VAL A 148 -16.66 -6.38 -15.28
CA VAL A 148 -16.07 -7.20 -16.35
C VAL A 148 -14.54 -7.15 -16.27
N ALA A 149 -13.98 -5.93 -16.06
CA ALA A 149 -12.53 -5.79 -15.90
C ALA A 149 -12.15 -4.61 -15.03
N VAL A 150 -10.95 -4.72 -14.42
CA VAL A 150 -10.22 -3.61 -13.80
C VAL A 150 -8.93 -3.39 -14.57
N ARG A 151 -8.55 -2.14 -14.81
CA ARG A 151 -7.23 -1.78 -15.36
C ARG A 151 -6.51 -0.86 -14.40
N SER A 152 -5.20 -1.08 -14.25
CA SER A 152 -4.34 -0.18 -13.48
C SER A 152 -3.05 0.07 -14.26
N THR A 153 -2.74 1.35 -14.46
CA THR A 153 -1.47 1.81 -15.02
C THR A 153 -0.72 2.54 -13.93
N HIS A 154 0.51 2.11 -13.66
CA HIS A 154 1.36 2.68 -12.63
C HIS A 154 2.74 3.04 -13.21
N VAL A 155 3.07 4.32 -13.16
CA VAL A 155 4.30 4.86 -13.74
C VAL A 155 5.12 5.54 -12.66
N ASN A 156 6.33 5.03 -12.46
CA ASN A 156 7.34 5.63 -11.58
C ASN A 156 8.36 6.41 -12.40
N PRO A 157 8.84 7.58 -11.89
CA PRO A 157 9.88 8.34 -12.57
C PRO A 157 11.23 7.62 -12.54
N ALA A 158 12.01 7.81 -13.61
CA ALA A 158 13.39 7.32 -13.69
C ALA A 158 14.37 8.29 -12.97
N PRO A 159 15.47 7.77 -12.39
CA PRO A 159 15.76 6.36 -12.19
C PRO A 159 15.08 5.85 -10.91
N TRP A 160 14.37 4.75 -10.96
CA TRP A 160 13.80 4.18 -9.73
C TRP A 160 14.88 3.50 -8.88
N ALA A 161 15.65 2.59 -9.47
CA ALA A 161 16.90 2.05 -8.90
C ALA A 161 17.72 1.38 -10.02
N PRO A 162 19.06 1.48 -10.03
CA PRO A 162 19.90 0.60 -10.84
C PRO A 162 19.62 -0.85 -10.45
N GLY A 163 19.55 -1.77 -11.43
CA GLY A 163 19.43 -3.20 -11.16
C GLY A 163 18.08 -3.68 -10.59
N VAL A 164 17.01 -2.92 -10.73
CA VAL A 164 15.70 -3.33 -10.23
C VAL A 164 15.21 -4.61 -10.92
N SER A 165 14.94 -5.67 -10.14
CA SER A 165 14.39 -6.93 -10.61
C SER A 165 12.88 -6.87 -10.81
N ALA A 166 12.33 -7.81 -11.60
CA ALA A 166 10.88 -7.97 -11.71
C ALA A 166 10.21 -8.23 -10.35
N ASP A 167 10.84 -9.05 -9.51
CA ASP A 167 10.36 -9.36 -8.16
C ASP A 167 10.19 -8.09 -7.33
N ARG A 168 11.20 -7.21 -7.36
CA ARG A 168 11.14 -5.94 -6.63
C ARG A 168 10.07 -5.00 -7.20
N VAL A 169 9.88 -4.96 -8.51
CA VAL A 169 8.77 -4.18 -9.11
C VAL A 169 7.43 -4.72 -8.63
N ILE A 170 7.26 -6.04 -8.59
CA ILE A 170 6.01 -6.68 -8.16
C ILE A 170 5.76 -6.43 -6.67
N THR A 171 6.74 -6.70 -5.80
CA THR A 171 6.56 -6.67 -4.35
C THR A 171 6.54 -5.25 -3.77
N GLN A 172 7.17 -4.26 -4.43
CA GLN A 172 7.27 -2.90 -3.91
C GLN A 172 6.30 -1.92 -4.59
N SER A 173 6.04 -2.10 -5.87
CA SER A 173 5.23 -1.18 -6.68
C SER A 173 3.88 -1.78 -7.05
N MET A 174 3.88 -2.90 -7.78
CA MET A 174 2.66 -3.55 -8.27
C MET A 174 1.77 -4.10 -7.14
N ILE A 175 2.29 -4.27 -5.93
CA ILE A 175 1.49 -4.69 -4.77
C ILE A 175 0.33 -3.74 -4.48
N HIS A 176 0.49 -2.45 -4.75
CA HIS A 176 -0.60 -1.46 -4.68
C HIS A 176 -1.67 -1.70 -5.76
N ASP A 177 -1.26 -2.11 -6.96
CA ASP A 177 -2.15 -2.38 -8.08
C ASP A 177 -2.90 -3.69 -7.87
N ILE A 178 -2.24 -4.70 -7.30
CA ILE A 178 -2.84 -5.97 -6.85
C ILE A 178 -3.95 -5.68 -5.82
N HIS A 179 -3.64 -4.88 -4.80
CA HIS A 179 -4.63 -4.50 -3.79
C HIS A 179 -5.78 -3.70 -4.41
N SER A 180 -5.49 -2.71 -5.26
CA SER A 180 -6.50 -1.92 -5.96
C SER A 180 -7.42 -2.77 -6.82
N ALA A 181 -6.89 -3.79 -7.52
CA ALA A 181 -7.70 -4.70 -8.33
C ALA A 181 -8.73 -5.47 -7.49
N ARG A 182 -8.32 -5.99 -6.32
CA ARG A 182 -9.22 -6.66 -5.36
C ARG A 182 -10.25 -5.68 -4.77
N PHE A 183 -9.82 -4.49 -4.36
CA PHE A 183 -10.68 -3.45 -3.80
C PHE A 183 -11.72 -2.96 -4.80
N LEU A 184 -11.32 -2.66 -6.04
CA LEU A 184 -12.18 -2.11 -7.08
C LEU A 184 -13.11 -3.16 -7.70
N SER A 185 -12.70 -4.42 -7.79
CA SER A 185 -13.58 -5.50 -8.27
C SER A 185 -14.48 -6.08 -7.16
N GLY A 186 -14.02 -6.06 -5.92
CA GLY A 186 -14.66 -6.78 -4.81
C GLY A 186 -14.46 -8.30 -4.87
N ALA A 187 -13.56 -8.79 -5.73
CA ALA A 187 -13.32 -10.20 -5.99
C ALA A 187 -11.90 -10.63 -5.61
N GLU A 188 -11.74 -11.89 -5.23
CA GLU A 188 -10.43 -12.49 -5.00
C GLU A 188 -9.79 -12.95 -6.31
N VAL A 189 -8.45 -13.03 -6.32
CA VAL A 189 -7.66 -13.47 -7.47
C VAL A 189 -7.57 -15.00 -7.44
N GLU A 190 -7.89 -15.64 -8.56
CA GLU A 190 -7.85 -17.10 -8.72
C GLU A 190 -6.61 -17.59 -9.49
N ALA A 191 -6.08 -16.75 -10.38
CA ALA A 191 -4.85 -17.07 -11.11
C ALA A 191 -4.18 -15.82 -11.65
N VAL A 192 -2.90 -15.95 -12.01
CA VAL A 192 -2.11 -14.86 -12.54
C VAL A 192 -1.25 -15.27 -13.73
N SER A 193 -0.99 -14.30 -14.61
CA SER A 193 0.04 -14.37 -15.64
C SER A 193 0.80 -13.07 -15.68
N ALA A 194 2.11 -13.09 -15.88
CA ALA A 194 2.91 -11.87 -15.93
C ALA A 194 4.08 -12.00 -16.92
N SER A 195 4.54 -10.85 -17.40
CA SER A 195 5.74 -10.72 -18.20
C SER A 195 6.52 -9.48 -17.79
N ALA A 196 7.84 -9.55 -17.89
CA ALA A 196 8.73 -8.44 -17.60
C ALA A 196 9.51 -8.04 -18.87
N VAL A 197 9.69 -6.73 -19.05
CA VAL A 197 10.47 -6.17 -20.16
C VAL A 197 11.78 -5.63 -19.58
N PRO A 198 12.94 -6.23 -19.94
CA PRO A 198 14.23 -5.76 -19.49
C PRO A 198 14.59 -4.42 -20.16
N PHE A 199 15.57 -3.73 -19.60
CA PHE A 199 16.28 -2.69 -20.33
C PHE A 199 17.07 -3.28 -21.51
N ALA A 200 17.33 -2.46 -22.52
CA ALA A 200 18.19 -2.86 -23.61
C ALA A 200 19.61 -3.15 -23.09
N ALA A 201 20.25 -4.14 -23.66
CA ALA A 201 21.64 -4.46 -23.30
C ALA A 201 22.57 -3.24 -23.48
N GLY A 202 23.39 -2.95 -22.48
CA GLY A 202 24.27 -1.80 -22.46
C GLY A 202 23.62 -0.45 -22.17
N SER A 203 22.40 -0.42 -21.66
CA SER A 203 21.77 0.83 -21.19
C SER A 203 22.64 1.49 -20.11
N PRO A 204 23.00 2.79 -20.26
CA PRO A 204 23.88 3.47 -19.30
C PRO A 204 23.30 3.51 -17.89
N GLY A 205 24.11 3.16 -16.88
CA GLY A 205 23.71 3.22 -15.46
C GLY A 205 22.69 2.17 -15.04
N VAL A 206 22.50 1.11 -15.81
CA VAL A 206 21.54 0.04 -15.53
C VAL A 206 22.26 -1.31 -15.45
N ASP A 207 22.00 -2.06 -14.40
CA ASP A 207 22.58 -3.38 -14.20
C ASP A 207 22.00 -4.42 -15.17
N ALA A 208 22.77 -5.47 -15.44
CA ALA A 208 22.33 -6.56 -16.30
C ALA A 208 21.10 -7.28 -15.68
N GLY A 209 20.06 -7.49 -16.49
CA GLY A 209 18.83 -8.15 -16.06
C GLY A 209 17.81 -7.24 -15.36
N ALA A 210 18.14 -5.96 -15.19
CA ALA A 210 17.16 -4.99 -14.67
C ALA A 210 15.96 -4.86 -15.63
N VAL A 211 14.77 -4.70 -15.05
CA VAL A 211 13.53 -4.52 -15.80
C VAL A 211 13.05 -3.09 -15.74
N ARG A 212 12.43 -2.63 -16.81
CA ARG A 212 11.81 -1.30 -16.88
C ARG A 212 10.28 -1.34 -16.84
N PHE A 213 9.69 -2.51 -17.08
CA PHE A 213 8.26 -2.66 -17.18
C PHE A 213 7.83 -4.07 -16.78
N VAL A 214 6.72 -4.19 -16.06
CA VAL A 214 6.05 -5.46 -15.75
C VAL A 214 4.58 -5.31 -16.12
N ALA A 215 4.05 -6.27 -16.91
CA ALA A 215 2.63 -6.42 -17.20
C ALA A 215 2.10 -7.68 -16.54
N ALA A 216 0.91 -7.60 -15.96
CA ALA A 216 0.23 -8.72 -15.32
C ALA A 216 -1.24 -8.78 -15.70
N ARG A 217 -1.76 -10.00 -15.77
CA ARG A 217 -3.18 -10.31 -15.83
C ARG A 217 -3.53 -11.13 -14.59
N LEU A 218 -4.57 -10.72 -13.90
CA LEU A 218 -5.19 -11.45 -12.79
C LEU A 218 -6.56 -11.96 -13.26
N ASP A 219 -6.79 -13.25 -13.14
CA ASP A 219 -8.13 -13.84 -13.31
C ASP A 219 -8.84 -13.74 -11.96
N LEU A 220 -10.01 -13.13 -11.93
CA LEU A 220 -10.76 -12.82 -10.71
C LEU A 220 -11.92 -13.80 -10.54
N ALA A 221 -12.29 -14.09 -9.30
CA ALA A 221 -13.48 -14.86 -8.99
C ALA A 221 -14.72 -14.24 -9.65
N GLY A 222 -15.57 -15.09 -10.25
CA GLY A 222 -16.72 -14.64 -11.02
C GLY A 222 -16.44 -14.36 -12.51
N GLY A 223 -15.20 -14.56 -12.98
CA GLY A 223 -14.84 -14.48 -14.40
C GLY A 223 -14.39 -13.11 -14.89
N ALA A 224 -14.37 -12.09 -14.03
CA ALA A 224 -13.77 -10.79 -14.34
C ALA A 224 -12.23 -10.90 -14.43
N VAL A 225 -11.57 -9.90 -14.99
CA VAL A 225 -10.12 -9.85 -15.10
C VAL A 225 -9.57 -8.53 -14.59
N ALA A 226 -8.33 -8.53 -14.07
CA ALA A 226 -7.57 -7.30 -13.88
C ALA A 226 -6.34 -7.28 -14.78
N LEU A 227 -6.06 -6.13 -15.38
CA LEU A 227 -4.89 -5.87 -16.23
C LEU A 227 -4.06 -4.79 -15.55
N LEU A 228 -2.85 -5.14 -15.14
CA LEU A 228 -1.95 -4.27 -14.39
C LEU A 228 -0.67 -4.05 -15.20
N ASP A 229 -0.21 -2.80 -15.24
CA ASP A 229 1.10 -2.49 -15.79
C ASP A 229 1.86 -1.49 -14.91
N VAL A 230 3.14 -1.80 -14.70
CA VAL A 230 4.06 -0.96 -13.92
C VAL A 230 5.28 -0.61 -14.76
N ASN A 231 5.46 0.68 -15.02
CA ASN A 231 6.65 1.26 -15.65
C ASN A 231 7.53 1.92 -14.57
N VAL A 232 8.78 1.51 -14.45
CA VAL A 232 9.73 2.07 -13.47
C VAL A 232 10.83 2.94 -14.12
N SER A 233 10.60 3.40 -15.34
CA SER A 233 11.58 4.14 -16.13
C SER A 233 10.94 5.26 -16.94
N SER A 234 10.10 6.06 -16.33
CA SER A 234 9.46 7.19 -17.00
C SER A 234 10.28 8.48 -16.86
N ALA A 235 10.36 9.24 -17.95
CA ALA A 235 11.01 10.56 -17.94
C ALA A 235 10.02 11.72 -17.68
N TYR A 236 8.70 11.44 -17.59
CA TYR A 236 7.67 12.50 -17.51
C TYR A 236 7.02 12.66 -16.12
N GLY A 237 7.44 11.86 -15.14
CA GLY A 237 6.93 11.96 -13.77
C GLY A 237 6.17 10.73 -13.30
N TYR A 238 5.42 10.86 -12.19
CA TYR A 238 4.66 9.81 -11.55
C TYR A 238 3.20 9.83 -12.00
N ARG A 239 2.63 8.66 -12.32
CA ARG A 239 1.24 8.56 -12.80
C ARG A 239 0.62 7.25 -12.32
N VAL A 240 -0.57 7.33 -11.74
CA VAL A 240 -1.42 6.17 -11.43
C VAL A 240 -2.81 6.42 -11.97
N VAL A 241 -3.32 5.45 -12.72
CA VAL A 241 -4.68 5.46 -13.28
C VAL A 241 -5.33 4.13 -13.03
N ALA A 242 -6.53 4.14 -12.49
CA ALA A 242 -7.39 2.97 -12.35
C ALA A 242 -8.67 3.15 -13.16
N GLU A 243 -9.14 2.07 -13.77
CA GLU A 243 -10.39 2.02 -14.54
C GLU A 243 -11.17 0.77 -14.16
N VAL A 244 -12.48 0.93 -13.95
CA VAL A 244 -13.43 -0.18 -13.74
C VAL A 244 -14.36 -0.22 -14.95
N ILE A 245 -14.39 -1.35 -15.63
CA ILE A 245 -15.25 -1.64 -16.77
C ILE A 245 -16.35 -2.58 -16.29
N GLY A 246 -17.57 -2.11 -16.32
CA GLY A 246 -18.75 -2.90 -15.98
C GLY A 246 -19.65 -3.14 -17.20
N SER A 247 -20.68 -3.98 -17.03
CA SER A 247 -21.64 -4.32 -18.07
C SER A 247 -22.54 -3.15 -18.50
N GLU A 248 -22.72 -2.15 -17.64
CA GLU A 248 -23.60 -1.00 -17.87
C GLU A 248 -22.83 0.32 -17.93
N GLY A 249 -21.57 0.36 -17.53
CA GLY A 249 -20.76 1.57 -17.54
C GLY A 249 -19.28 1.34 -17.32
N THR A 250 -18.51 2.36 -17.66
CA THR A 250 -17.05 2.39 -17.41
C THR A 250 -16.71 3.69 -16.69
N ALA A 251 -15.90 3.60 -15.65
CA ALA A 251 -15.38 4.76 -14.94
C ALA A 251 -13.88 4.62 -14.71
N ARG A 252 -13.16 5.74 -14.74
CA ARG A 252 -11.72 5.77 -14.43
C ARG A 252 -11.36 6.98 -13.58
N THR A 253 -10.25 6.89 -12.87
CA THR A 253 -9.69 8.03 -12.12
C THR A 253 -9.33 9.16 -13.06
N SER A 254 -9.56 10.40 -12.63
CA SER A 254 -9.18 11.58 -13.41
C SER A 254 -7.66 11.76 -13.42
N GLU A 255 -7.10 12.06 -14.56
CA GLU A 255 -5.70 12.46 -14.72
C GLU A 255 -5.54 13.98 -14.78
N GLY A 256 -6.63 14.73 -14.52
CA GLY A 256 -6.66 16.18 -14.63
C GLY A 256 -5.85 16.84 -13.52
N SER A 257 -4.94 17.75 -13.89
CA SER A 257 -4.45 18.77 -12.99
C SER A 257 -5.57 19.76 -12.67
N ALA A 258 -5.48 20.44 -11.52
CA ALA A 258 -6.42 21.53 -11.19
C ALA A 258 -6.39 22.68 -12.22
N VAL A 259 -5.38 22.72 -13.09
CA VAL A 259 -5.18 23.72 -14.13
C VAL A 259 -4.68 23.04 -15.40
N ASP A 260 -5.39 23.29 -16.51
CA ASP A 260 -4.92 23.01 -17.86
C ASP A 260 -4.25 24.26 -18.44
N MET A 261 -3.14 24.08 -19.13
CA MET A 261 -2.43 25.15 -19.83
C MET A 261 -2.48 24.89 -21.34
N TRP A 262 -2.80 25.93 -22.10
CA TRP A 262 -2.68 25.91 -23.56
C TRP A 262 -1.43 26.70 -23.96
N SER A 263 -0.44 26.04 -24.53
CA SER A 263 0.83 26.65 -24.95
C SER A 263 1.34 25.98 -26.21
N SER A 264 1.90 26.76 -27.14
CA SER A 264 2.52 26.26 -28.39
C SER A 264 1.61 25.34 -29.23
N GLY A 265 0.29 25.61 -29.22
CA GLY A 265 -0.69 24.81 -29.95
C GLY A 265 -1.06 23.48 -29.29
N ALA A 266 -0.64 23.25 -28.03
CA ALA A 266 -0.93 22.06 -27.26
C ALA A 266 -1.70 22.37 -25.96
N ARG A 267 -2.48 21.40 -25.49
CA ARG A 267 -3.02 21.37 -24.11
C ARG A 267 -2.05 20.59 -23.24
N VAL A 268 -1.59 21.18 -22.16
CA VAL A 268 -0.61 20.63 -21.23
C VAL A 268 -1.22 20.59 -19.84
N ALA A 269 -1.02 19.48 -19.14
CA ALA A 269 -1.39 19.33 -17.74
C ALA A 269 -0.14 18.98 -16.89
N LYS A 270 -0.10 19.46 -15.66
CA LYS A 270 0.99 19.11 -14.74
C LYS A 270 0.88 17.64 -14.34
N VAL A 271 1.99 16.91 -14.41
CA VAL A 271 2.12 15.54 -13.86
C VAL A 271 2.88 15.63 -12.54
N SER A 272 2.48 14.88 -11.52
CA SER A 272 3.17 14.82 -10.24
C SER A 272 4.61 14.36 -10.43
N ALA A 273 5.54 14.97 -9.68
CA ALA A 273 6.95 14.59 -9.77
C ALA A 273 7.22 13.20 -9.17
N ASN A 274 6.46 12.85 -8.13
CA ASN A 274 6.65 11.62 -7.35
C ASN A 274 5.35 11.19 -6.66
N TRP A 275 5.37 10.01 -6.04
CA TRP A 275 4.22 9.44 -5.33
C TRP A 275 3.83 10.21 -4.05
N PRO A 276 4.74 10.81 -3.23
CA PRO A 276 4.33 11.59 -2.07
C PRO A 276 3.51 12.82 -2.46
N GLU A 277 3.87 13.50 -3.56
CA GLU A 277 3.08 14.61 -4.10
C GLU A 277 1.71 14.14 -4.60
N HIS A 278 1.69 13.02 -5.32
CA HIS A 278 0.47 12.47 -5.92
C HIS A 278 -0.56 12.03 -4.88
N PHE A 279 -0.12 11.31 -3.83
CA PHE A 279 -0.99 10.72 -2.81
C PHE A 279 -1.00 11.47 -1.47
N SER A 280 -0.54 12.71 -1.42
CA SER A 280 -0.46 13.48 -0.16
C SER A 280 -1.80 13.57 0.59
N ALA A 281 -2.90 13.79 -0.14
CA ALA A 281 -4.24 13.81 0.44
C ALA A 281 -4.70 12.42 0.91
N ALA A 282 -4.36 11.37 0.16
CA ALA A 282 -4.71 10.00 0.51
C ALA A 282 -4.06 9.56 1.83
N TYR A 283 -2.78 9.84 2.04
CA TYR A 283 -2.10 9.56 3.32
C TYR A 283 -2.72 10.31 4.50
N LEU A 284 -3.12 11.57 4.31
CA LEU A 284 -3.80 12.31 5.37
C LEU A 284 -5.18 11.70 5.69
N THR A 285 -5.93 11.30 4.67
CA THR A 285 -7.24 10.65 4.83
C THR A 285 -7.09 9.28 5.51
N GLU A 286 -6.12 8.49 5.08
CA GLU A 286 -5.77 7.19 5.67
C GLU A 286 -5.47 7.29 7.16
N LEU A 287 -4.55 8.18 7.53
CA LEU A 287 -4.17 8.39 8.93
C LEU A 287 -5.32 8.95 9.76
N THR A 288 -6.14 9.84 9.20
CA THR A 288 -7.30 10.39 9.90
C THR A 288 -8.33 9.30 10.20
N ALA A 289 -8.62 8.44 9.23
CA ALA A 289 -9.52 7.31 9.40
C ALA A 289 -8.97 6.29 10.41
N TRP A 290 -7.66 5.98 10.31
CA TRP A 290 -6.99 5.09 11.24
C TRP A 290 -7.02 5.62 12.68
N VAL A 291 -6.71 6.90 12.91
CA VAL A 291 -6.75 7.51 14.24
C VAL A 291 -8.15 7.45 14.85
N ALA A 292 -9.19 7.66 14.06
CA ALA A 292 -10.56 7.55 14.51
C ALA A 292 -10.87 6.11 15.00
N ALA A 293 -10.57 5.09 14.18
CA ALA A 293 -10.79 3.69 14.52
C ALA A 293 -9.91 3.23 15.70
N ALA A 294 -8.64 3.64 15.74
CA ALA A 294 -7.71 3.31 16.81
C ALA A 294 -8.11 3.93 18.16
N SER A 295 -8.73 5.11 18.15
CA SER A 295 -9.28 5.75 19.36
C SER A 295 -10.46 4.97 19.96
N GLU A 296 -11.10 4.11 19.15
CA GLU A 296 -12.17 3.19 19.58
C GLU A 296 -11.63 1.77 19.86
N GLY A 297 -10.31 1.57 19.77
CA GLY A 297 -9.64 0.30 20.04
C GLY A 297 -9.67 -0.70 18.88
N GLY A 298 -9.86 -0.24 17.65
CA GLY A 298 -9.93 -1.09 16.46
C GLY A 298 -9.11 -0.58 15.27
N ALA A 299 -9.38 -1.14 14.08
CA ALA A 299 -8.80 -0.74 12.80
C ALA A 299 -9.87 -0.64 11.72
N THR A 300 -9.58 0.13 10.67
CA THR A 300 -10.45 0.32 9.49
C THR A 300 -9.67 0.10 8.20
N GLY A 301 -10.31 0.26 7.04
CA GLY A 301 -9.64 0.17 5.72
C GLY A 301 -9.02 -1.20 5.44
N PRO A 302 -7.89 -1.23 4.71
CA PRO A 302 -7.21 -2.46 4.32
C PRO A 302 -6.80 -3.30 5.52
N SER A 303 -7.27 -4.54 5.58
CA SER A 303 -7.05 -5.46 6.70
C SER A 303 -5.75 -6.26 6.56
N ALA A 304 -5.36 -6.98 7.62
CA ALA A 304 -4.29 -7.97 7.54
C ALA A 304 -4.61 -9.07 6.51
N TRP A 305 -5.89 -9.43 6.32
CA TRP A 305 -6.30 -10.33 5.24
C TRP A 305 -5.99 -9.75 3.86
N ASP A 306 -6.27 -8.46 3.64
CA ASP A 306 -5.95 -7.79 2.37
C ASP A 306 -4.44 -7.76 2.13
N GLY A 307 -3.64 -7.51 3.17
CA GLY A 307 -2.19 -7.62 3.14
C GLY A 307 -1.70 -9.02 2.79
N LEU A 308 -2.23 -10.06 3.45
CA LEU A 308 -1.91 -11.46 3.14
C LEU A 308 -2.23 -11.80 1.70
N MET A 309 -3.43 -11.46 1.21
CA MET A 309 -3.81 -11.78 -0.17
C MET A 309 -2.98 -11.01 -1.20
N ALA A 310 -2.57 -9.77 -0.90
CA ALA A 310 -1.63 -9.04 -1.74
C ALA A 310 -0.26 -9.73 -1.81
N ASN A 311 0.24 -10.26 -0.69
CA ASN A 311 1.48 -11.05 -0.65
C ASN A 311 1.36 -12.36 -1.46
N VAL A 312 0.25 -13.09 -1.30
CA VAL A 312 -0.01 -14.35 -2.05
C VAL A 312 -0.01 -14.10 -3.56
N VAL A 313 -0.72 -13.05 -4.01
CA VAL A 313 -0.78 -12.70 -5.43
C VAL A 313 0.58 -12.23 -5.93
N ALA A 314 1.32 -11.44 -5.15
CA ALA A 314 2.66 -10.98 -5.52
C ALA A 314 3.64 -12.16 -5.68
N GLU A 315 3.64 -13.12 -4.75
CA GLU A 315 4.46 -14.33 -4.85
C GLU A 315 4.11 -15.18 -6.09
N ALA A 316 2.81 -15.32 -6.39
CA ALA A 316 2.37 -16.02 -7.59
C ALA A 316 2.80 -15.30 -8.88
N LEU A 317 2.77 -13.95 -8.93
CA LEU A 317 3.25 -13.15 -10.05
C LEU A 317 4.76 -13.27 -10.26
N VAL A 318 5.56 -13.25 -9.19
CA VAL A 318 7.01 -13.53 -9.24
C VAL A 318 7.25 -14.90 -9.86
N GLY A 319 6.51 -15.91 -9.42
CA GLY A 319 6.55 -17.25 -9.99
C GLY A 319 6.13 -17.30 -11.47
N ALA A 320 5.11 -16.54 -11.86
CA ALA A 320 4.63 -16.46 -13.24
C ALA A 320 5.69 -15.83 -14.18
N VAL A 321 6.33 -14.73 -13.75
CA VAL A 321 7.44 -14.12 -14.52
C VAL A 321 8.60 -15.07 -14.67
N SER A 322 9.01 -15.75 -13.59
CA SER A 322 10.15 -16.67 -13.60
C SER A 322 9.94 -17.88 -14.49
N ARG A 323 8.74 -18.46 -14.51
CA ARG A 323 8.41 -19.66 -15.28
C ARG A 323 7.86 -19.38 -16.69
N GLY A 324 7.38 -18.16 -16.93
CA GLY A 324 6.67 -17.82 -18.17
C GLY A 324 5.30 -18.53 -18.31
N GLU A 325 4.70 -18.92 -17.20
CA GLU A 325 3.47 -19.72 -17.15
C GLU A 325 2.39 -19.04 -16.29
N ARG A 326 1.12 -19.39 -16.57
CA ARG A 326 -0.02 -19.04 -15.71
C ARG A 326 0.06 -19.81 -14.40
N VAL A 327 -0.10 -19.12 -13.28
CA VAL A 327 -0.05 -19.69 -11.94
C VAL A 327 -1.42 -19.58 -11.29
N GLU A 328 -1.95 -20.72 -10.84
CA GLU A 328 -3.17 -20.79 -10.03
C GLU A 328 -2.89 -20.34 -8.60
N ILE A 329 -3.85 -19.63 -8.01
CA ILE A 329 -3.82 -19.26 -6.61
C ILE A 329 -4.81 -20.15 -5.87
N PRO A 330 -4.35 -20.97 -4.91
CA PRO A 330 -5.24 -21.78 -4.10
C PRO A 330 -6.27 -20.89 -3.37
N ARG A 331 -7.54 -21.28 -3.46
CA ARG A 331 -8.60 -20.56 -2.75
C ARG A 331 -8.33 -20.62 -1.26
N ALA A 332 -8.19 -19.44 -0.67
CA ALA A 332 -8.04 -19.29 0.77
C ALA A 332 -9.42 -18.97 1.39
N GLU A 333 -9.72 -19.58 2.51
CA GLU A 333 -10.93 -19.26 3.27
C GLU A 333 -10.68 -17.97 4.08
N ARG A 334 -11.54 -16.98 3.85
CA ARG A 334 -11.48 -15.71 4.58
C ARG A 334 -12.02 -15.92 5.99
N PRO A 335 -11.24 -15.63 7.03
CA PRO A 335 -11.76 -15.71 8.41
C PRO A 335 -12.96 -14.76 8.60
N PRO A 336 -13.98 -15.18 9.41
CA PRO A 336 -15.18 -14.35 9.66
C PRO A 336 -14.86 -12.94 10.18
N LEU A 337 -13.75 -12.78 10.89
CA LEU A 337 -13.25 -11.47 11.36
C LEU A 337 -13.09 -10.43 10.24
N TYR A 338 -12.87 -10.86 9.00
CA TYR A 338 -12.62 -9.99 7.83
C TYR A 338 -13.78 -9.99 6.83
N GLU A 339 -14.89 -10.63 7.12
CA GLU A 339 -16.11 -10.52 6.30
C GLU A 339 -16.60 -9.06 6.32
N ARG A 340 -16.90 -8.53 5.13
CA ARG A 340 -17.34 -7.13 4.95
C ARG A 340 -18.85 -7.07 4.80
#